data_c1fde805571cad5633f8a9be3377119d
#
_entry.id   c1fde805571cad5633f8a9be3377119d
#
_cell.length_a   1.000
_cell.length_b   1.000
_cell.length_c   1.000
_cell.angle_alpha   90.00
_cell.angle_beta   90.00
_cell.angle_gamma   90.00
#
_symmetry.space_group_name_H-M   'P 1'
#
loop_
_entity.id
_entity.type
_entity.pdbx_description
1 polymer ?
#
loop_
_entity_poly.entity_id
_entity_poly.type
_entity_poly.pdbx_seq_one_letter_code
_entity_poly.pdbx_strand_id
1 'polypeptide(L)'
;MRPIWTGSISFGLVNIPVKMFSGVNPREGLDLDMLHKADHAPIRYARICRKDGEEVPWDDIVKGYEYREGDYVVLTQKDFDKANPRKTETVDITQFCDAPEIDLRYFEKPYYLEPVKGGDKAYGLLREALHESGKIAIVSFVIHEREHLGALVPLGRALILNQLRYPTDLRSGDNLKLPTTSDVTKRELEVALKLIKQETRPFIAEDYHDTYTEELEEIIKAKAKGHKLTVKSAKPHSTTPTDLMATLKASLSAKE
;
A
#
# COMPACT_ATOMS: atom_id res chain seq x y z
N MET A 1 -9.96 15.12 9.89
CA MET A 1 -8.63 14.53 9.66
C MET A 1 -7.54 15.55 10.02
N ARG A 2 -6.37 15.11 10.51
CA ARG A 2 -5.21 16.00 10.74
C ARG A 2 -4.31 15.94 9.49
N PRO A 3 -3.89 17.10 8.93
CA PRO A 3 -2.96 17.08 7.81
C PRO A 3 -1.60 16.52 8.25
N ILE A 4 -1.00 15.71 7.38
CA ILE A 4 0.34 15.12 7.61
C ILE A 4 1.43 15.96 6.95
N TRP A 5 1.06 16.84 6.01
CA TRP A 5 1.97 17.71 5.28
C TRP A 5 1.21 18.91 4.73
N THR A 6 1.89 20.04 4.57
CA THR A 6 1.35 21.27 3.97
C THR A 6 2.39 21.82 3.00
N GLY A 7 1.95 22.26 1.82
CA GLY A 7 2.81 22.78 0.78
C GLY A 7 2.02 23.21 -0.43
N SER A 8 2.56 23.05 -1.63
CA SER A 8 1.88 23.43 -2.88
C SER A 8 2.11 22.41 -4.00
N ILE A 9 1.14 22.29 -4.91
CA ILE A 9 1.34 21.59 -6.19
C ILE A 9 1.94 22.61 -7.16
N SER A 10 3.06 22.25 -7.78
CA SER A 10 3.69 23.04 -8.84
C SER A 10 3.22 22.54 -10.20
N PHE A 11 2.48 23.41 -10.92
CA PHE A 11 1.97 23.15 -12.25
C PHE A 11 2.46 24.26 -13.20
N GLY A 12 3.57 24.04 -13.84
CA GLY A 12 4.25 25.08 -14.62
C GLY A 12 4.65 26.25 -13.72
N LEU A 13 4.12 27.46 -14.00
CA LEU A 13 4.35 28.66 -13.19
C LEU A 13 3.30 28.85 -12.08
N VAL A 14 2.32 27.96 -11.99
CA VAL A 14 1.23 28.04 -11.02
C VAL A 14 1.56 27.19 -9.81
N ASN A 15 1.54 27.79 -8.62
CA ASN A 15 1.64 27.09 -7.35
C ASN A 15 0.27 27.05 -6.67
N ILE A 16 -0.21 25.84 -6.36
CA ILE A 16 -1.52 25.59 -5.79
C ILE A 16 -1.31 25.17 -4.32
N PRO A 17 -1.59 26.03 -3.34
CA PRO A 17 -1.38 25.70 -1.93
C PRO A 17 -2.37 24.61 -1.49
N VAL A 18 -1.83 23.53 -0.90
CA VAL A 18 -2.60 22.35 -0.48
C VAL A 18 -2.14 21.79 0.86
N LYS A 19 -3.03 21.07 1.51
CA LYS A 19 -2.75 20.18 2.63
C LYS A 19 -2.90 18.73 2.17
N MET A 20 -2.05 17.87 2.69
CA MET A 20 -2.07 16.43 2.40
C MET A 20 -2.56 15.66 3.62
N PHE A 21 -3.46 14.72 3.37
CA PHE A 21 -4.04 13.83 4.39
C PHE A 21 -3.84 12.37 4.00
N SER A 22 -3.68 11.48 4.97
CA SER A 22 -3.64 10.04 4.68
C SER A 22 -4.94 9.58 4.04
N GLY A 23 -4.85 8.86 2.92
CA GLY A 23 -5.99 8.22 2.26
C GLY A 23 -6.36 6.87 2.84
N VAL A 24 -5.60 6.40 3.85
CA VAL A 24 -5.88 5.15 4.58
C VAL A 24 -6.08 5.45 6.04
N ASN A 25 -7.03 4.78 6.66
CA ASN A 25 -7.13 4.79 8.11
C ASN A 25 -5.92 4.08 8.73
N PRO A 26 -5.44 4.51 9.91
CA PRO A 26 -4.62 3.62 10.72
C PRO A 26 -5.39 2.31 10.84
N ARG A 27 -4.69 1.17 10.71
CA ARG A 27 -5.36 -0.13 10.81
C ARG A 27 -6.23 -0.16 12.08
N GLU A 28 -7.54 -0.25 11.89
CA GLU A 28 -8.51 -0.60 12.93
C GLU A 28 -8.41 -2.11 13.18
N GLY A 29 -7.20 -2.61 13.43
CA GLY A 29 -6.97 -3.99 13.84
C GLY A 29 -7.01 -4.07 15.36
N LEU A 30 -7.29 -5.26 15.88
CA LEU A 30 -7.20 -5.53 17.30
C LEU A 30 -5.77 -5.20 17.76
N ASP A 31 -5.65 -4.26 18.68
CA ASP A 31 -4.38 -3.93 19.33
C ASP A 31 -4.07 -5.04 20.35
N LEU A 32 -3.11 -5.89 20.01
CA LEU A 32 -2.73 -7.04 20.83
C LEU A 32 -1.41 -6.76 21.51
N ASP A 33 -1.44 -6.63 22.82
CA ASP A 33 -0.24 -6.51 23.64
C ASP A 33 0.54 -7.82 23.71
N MET A 34 1.86 -7.71 23.69
CA MET A 34 2.73 -8.84 23.97
C MET A 34 2.85 -9.05 25.47
N LEU A 35 2.55 -10.27 25.92
CA LEU A 35 2.55 -10.63 27.32
C LEU A 35 3.60 -11.70 27.62
N HIS A 36 4.20 -11.65 28.80
CA HIS A 36 5.06 -12.71 29.32
C HIS A 36 4.23 -13.97 29.59
N LYS A 37 4.66 -15.10 29.04
CA LYS A 37 3.88 -16.35 29.07
C LYS A 37 3.60 -16.86 30.50
N ALA A 38 4.50 -16.60 31.45
CA ALA A 38 4.42 -17.16 32.78
C ALA A 38 3.40 -16.44 33.69
N ASP A 39 3.29 -15.13 33.57
CA ASP A 39 2.51 -14.27 34.48
C ASP A 39 1.56 -13.31 33.77
N HIS A 40 1.56 -13.33 32.44
CA HIS A 40 0.79 -12.45 31.55
C HIS A 40 1.08 -10.95 31.77
N ALA A 41 2.25 -10.60 32.32
CA ALA A 41 2.66 -9.20 32.44
C ALA A 41 2.97 -8.61 31.07
N PRO A 42 2.57 -7.35 30.77
CA PRO A 42 2.95 -6.68 29.52
C PRO A 42 4.47 -6.56 29.41
N ILE A 43 5.00 -6.81 28.21
CA ILE A 43 6.44 -6.65 27.91
C ILE A 43 6.69 -5.38 27.12
N ARG A 44 7.90 -4.83 27.24
CA ARG A 44 8.39 -3.68 26.47
C ARG A 44 9.60 -4.07 25.64
N TYR A 45 9.84 -3.37 24.55
CA TYR A 45 11.10 -3.43 23.82
C TYR A 45 12.15 -2.53 24.46
N ALA A 46 13.34 -3.06 24.69
CA ALA A 46 14.51 -2.29 25.07
C ALA A 46 15.52 -2.29 23.90
N ARG A 47 16.29 -1.21 23.76
CA ARG A 47 17.37 -1.11 22.79
C ARG A 47 18.65 -1.48 23.49
N ILE A 48 19.21 -2.60 23.11
CA ILE A 48 20.40 -3.16 23.76
C ILE A 48 21.61 -2.99 22.84
N CYS A 49 22.68 -2.44 23.35
CA CYS A 49 23.96 -2.37 22.66
C CYS A 49 24.54 -3.80 22.50
N ARG A 50 24.94 -4.15 21.28
CA ARG A 50 25.45 -5.49 20.98
C ARG A 50 26.81 -5.75 21.60
N LYS A 51 27.59 -4.71 21.97
CA LYS A 51 28.94 -4.80 22.46
C LYS A 51 29.02 -5.11 23.96
N ASP A 52 28.17 -4.43 24.74
CA ASP A 52 28.21 -4.48 26.22
C ASP A 52 26.93 -5.03 26.85
N GLY A 53 25.83 -5.16 26.07
CA GLY A 53 24.56 -5.67 26.56
C GLY A 53 23.73 -4.64 27.34
N GLU A 54 24.15 -3.39 27.39
CA GLU A 54 23.44 -2.33 28.13
C GLU A 54 22.30 -1.70 27.30
N GLU A 55 21.27 -1.21 27.99
CA GLU A 55 20.16 -0.48 27.35
C GLU A 55 20.63 0.91 26.92
N VAL A 56 20.40 1.26 25.64
CA VAL A 56 20.81 2.54 25.05
C VAL A 56 19.62 3.50 24.98
N PRO A 57 19.71 4.67 25.62
CA PRO A 57 18.72 5.74 25.50
C PRO A 57 18.56 6.20 24.05
N TRP A 58 17.36 6.67 23.68
CA TRP A 58 17.08 7.13 22.31
C TRP A 58 18.03 8.24 21.85
N ASP A 59 18.37 9.16 22.74
CA ASP A 59 19.20 10.33 22.42
C ASP A 59 20.67 9.97 22.15
N ASP A 60 21.11 8.79 22.59
CA ASP A 60 22.46 8.26 22.35
C ASP A 60 22.56 7.40 21.06
N ILE A 61 21.45 7.26 20.31
CA ILE A 61 21.39 6.47 19.09
C ILE A 61 21.65 7.34 17.87
N VAL A 62 22.65 6.99 17.07
CA VAL A 62 22.98 7.62 15.80
C VAL A 62 22.71 6.67 14.62
N LYS A 63 22.48 7.22 13.43
CA LYS A 63 22.35 6.42 12.21
C LYS A 63 23.72 6.19 11.60
N GLY A 64 24.07 4.93 11.34
CA GLY A 64 25.30 4.53 10.65
C GLY A 64 25.00 3.70 9.41
N TYR A 65 25.81 3.89 8.35
CA TYR A 65 25.83 3.04 7.15
C TYR A 65 27.07 2.15 7.17
N GLU A 66 26.88 0.84 7.14
CA GLU A 66 27.98 -0.12 7.06
C GLU A 66 28.44 -0.19 5.60
N TYR A 67 29.65 0.33 5.31
CA TYR A 67 30.23 0.34 3.96
C TYR A 67 31.24 -0.80 3.74
N ARG A 68 31.73 -1.38 4.82
CA ARG A 68 32.51 -2.62 4.87
C ARG A 68 32.13 -3.37 6.15
N GLU A 69 32.33 -4.68 6.16
CA GLU A 69 32.05 -5.51 7.33
C GLU A 69 32.72 -4.94 8.59
N GLY A 70 31.92 -4.52 9.56
CA GLY A 70 32.37 -3.91 10.82
C GLY A 70 32.69 -2.41 10.77
N ASP A 71 32.79 -1.79 9.58
CA ASP A 71 33.10 -0.38 9.42
C ASP A 71 31.88 0.47 9.12
N TYR A 72 31.57 1.42 9.98
CA TYR A 72 30.39 2.28 9.89
C TYR A 72 30.75 3.74 9.64
N VAL A 73 30.04 4.38 8.70
CA VAL A 73 30.01 5.84 8.57
C VAL A 73 28.79 6.36 9.32
N VAL A 74 29.01 7.20 10.33
CA VAL A 74 27.92 7.87 11.07
C VAL A 74 27.38 9.02 10.24
N LEU A 75 26.06 9.01 10.04
CA LEU A 75 25.33 10.05 9.31
C LEU A 75 24.68 11.02 10.29
N THR A 76 24.91 12.30 10.05
CA THR A 76 24.31 13.41 10.80
C THR A 76 23.09 13.98 10.08
N GLN A 77 22.26 14.77 10.79
CA GLN A 77 21.14 15.48 10.15
C GLN A 77 21.60 16.36 8.97
N LYS A 78 22.79 16.98 9.08
CA LYS A 78 23.36 17.79 7.98
C LYS A 78 23.65 16.98 6.72
N ASP A 79 23.95 15.70 6.85
CA ASP A 79 24.22 14.83 5.70
C ASP A 79 22.92 14.47 4.99
N PHE A 80 21.84 14.19 5.75
CA PHE A 80 20.50 14.01 5.18
C PHE A 80 19.99 15.29 4.53
N ASP A 81 20.23 16.45 5.13
CA ASP A 81 19.87 17.76 4.57
C ASP A 81 20.58 18.04 3.24
N LYS A 82 21.84 17.64 3.09
CA LYS A 82 22.60 17.76 1.83
C LYS A 82 22.13 16.77 0.77
N ALA A 83 21.75 15.57 1.16
CA ALA A 83 21.23 14.55 0.26
C ALA A 83 19.85 14.89 -0.29
N ASN A 84 19.12 15.78 0.37
CA ASN A 84 17.81 16.28 -0.05
C ASN A 84 17.86 17.77 -0.41
N PRO A 85 18.46 18.14 -1.57
CA PRO A 85 18.62 19.53 -1.98
C PRO A 85 17.28 20.22 -2.28
N ARG A 86 16.20 19.45 -2.51
CA ARG A 86 14.85 19.96 -2.76
C ARG A 86 14.00 19.89 -1.50
N LYS A 87 14.36 20.65 -0.46
CA LYS A 87 13.46 20.92 0.68
C LYS A 87 12.28 21.82 0.27
N THR A 88 11.80 21.66 -0.96
CA THR A 88 10.61 22.37 -1.41
C THR A 88 9.41 21.63 -0.85
N GLU A 89 8.59 22.34 -0.09
CA GLU A 89 7.26 21.88 0.30
C GLU A 89 6.34 21.90 -0.94
N THR A 90 6.81 21.23 -2.03
CA THR A 90 6.10 21.19 -3.31
C THR A 90 5.91 19.75 -3.79
N VAL A 91 4.79 19.55 -4.45
CA VAL A 91 4.47 18.39 -5.28
C VAL A 91 4.72 18.84 -6.72
N ASP A 92 5.87 18.51 -7.27
CA ASP A 92 6.30 18.98 -8.58
C ASP A 92 5.83 18.05 -9.68
N ILE A 93 4.97 18.55 -10.59
CA ILE A 93 4.52 17.80 -11.76
C ILE A 93 5.67 17.74 -12.76
N THR A 94 6.10 16.52 -13.11
CA THR A 94 7.20 16.27 -14.04
C THR A 94 6.73 15.91 -15.44
N GLN A 95 5.60 15.19 -15.56
CA GLN A 95 5.00 14.77 -16.83
C GLN A 95 3.55 14.33 -16.65
N PHE A 96 2.87 14.09 -17.77
CA PHE A 96 1.55 13.48 -17.83
C PHE A 96 1.63 12.19 -18.65
N CYS A 97 0.81 11.19 -18.28
CA CYS A 97 0.72 9.91 -18.99
C CYS A 97 -0.70 9.33 -18.90
N ASP A 98 -0.96 8.24 -19.61
CA ASP A 98 -2.20 7.49 -19.47
C ASP A 98 -2.14 6.60 -18.23
N ALA A 99 -3.26 6.50 -17.49
CA ALA A 99 -3.29 5.71 -16.26
C ALA A 99 -2.88 4.24 -16.47
N PRO A 100 -3.26 3.55 -17.57
CA PRO A 100 -2.84 2.16 -17.83
C PRO A 100 -1.34 1.97 -18.10
N GLU A 101 -0.58 3.03 -18.35
CA GLU A 101 0.87 2.93 -18.52
C GLU A 101 1.60 2.64 -17.20
N ILE A 102 0.95 2.92 -16.05
CA ILE A 102 1.51 2.63 -14.74
C ILE A 102 1.05 1.24 -14.28
N ASP A 103 1.98 0.31 -14.20
CA ASP A 103 1.73 -1.01 -13.64
C ASP A 103 1.26 -0.90 -12.18
N LEU A 104 0.23 -1.67 -11.81
CA LEU A 104 -0.38 -1.65 -10.46
C LEU A 104 0.63 -1.91 -9.34
N ARG A 105 1.73 -2.62 -9.60
CA ARG A 105 2.81 -2.88 -8.64
C ARG A 105 3.51 -1.63 -8.14
N TYR A 106 3.45 -0.53 -8.91
CA TYR A 106 4.05 0.74 -8.49
C TYR A 106 3.25 1.45 -7.42
N PHE A 107 1.91 1.28 -7.38
CA PHE A 107 1.07 1.98 -6.40
C PHE A 107 1.34 1.48 -4.98
N GLU A 108 1.51 2.43 -4.04
CA GLU A 108 1.86 2.10 -2.65
C GLU A 108 0.86 2.69 -1.65
N LYS A 109 0.72 4.02 -1.60
CA LYS A 109 -0.09 4.69 -0.58
C LYS A 109 -0.82 5.90 -1.14
N PRO A 110 -2.16 6.00 -0.97
CA PRO A 110 -2.92 7.15 -1.39
C PRO A 110 -2.93 8.26 -0.33
N TYR A 111 -2.96 9.50 -0.82
CA TYR A 111 -3.15 10.72 -0.02
C TYR A 111 -4.20 11.62 -0.66
N TYR A 112 -5.06 12.22 0.14
CA TYR A 112 -5.97 13.28 -0.30
C TYR A 112 -5.26 14.63 -0.28
N LEU A 113 -5.47 15.43 -1.31
CA LEU A 113 -5.02 16.82 -1.36
C LEU A 113 -6.22 17.75 -1.23
N GLU A 114 -6.17 18.65 -0.27
CA GLU A 114 -7.19 19.67 -0.01
C GLU A 114 -6.60 21.06 -0.31
N PRO A 115 -7.26 21.90 -1.14
CA PRO A 115 -6.77 23.25 -1.40
C PRO A 115 -6.85 24.11 -0.13
N VAL A 116 -5.87 24.98 0.06
CA VAL A 116 -5.90 26.03 1.08
C VAL A 116 -6.54 27.28 0.49
N LYS A 117 -7.08 28.13 1.34
CA LYS A 117 -7.75 29.39 0.94
C LYS A 117 -6.93 30.15 -0.10
N GLY A 118 -7.56 30.46 -1.23
CA GLY A 118 -6.94 31.10 -2.38
C GLY A 118 -6.40 30.15 -3.46
N GLY A 119 -6.31 28.84 -3.18
CA GLY A 119 -5.92 27.81 -4.15
C GLY A 119 -7.07 27.18 -4.91
N ASP A 120 -8.33 27.40 -4.49
CA ASP A 120 -9.51 26.69 -4.96
C ASP A 120 -9.68 26.70 -6.47
N LYS A 121 -9.52 27.88 -7.11
CA LYS A 121 -9.69 28.02 -8.57
C LYS A 121 -8.64 27.25 -9.35
N ALA A 122 -7.37 27.37 -8.95
CA ALA A 122 -6.26 26.70 -9.62
C ALA A 122 -6.29 25.18 -9.39
N TYR A 123 -6.68 24.75 -8.17
CA TYR A 123 -6.91 23.35 -7.84
C TYR A 123 -8.05 22.75 -8.70
N GLY A 124 -9.18 23.45 -8.79
CA GLY A 124 -10.32 23.04 -9.62
C GLY A 124 -9.95 22.94 -11.10
N LEU A 125 -9.15 23.91 -11.61
CA LEU A 125 -8.69 23.89 -12.99
C LEU A 125 -7.79 22.67 -13.26
N LEU A 126 -6.79 22.40 -12.41
CA LEU A 126 -5.91 21.26 -12.58
C LEU A 126 -6.69 19.94 -12.53
N ARG A 127 -7.59 19.80 -11.54
CA ARG A 127 -8.43 18.61 -11.41
C ARG A 127 -9.27 18.37 -12.67
N GLU A 128 -9.93 19.43 -13.18
CA GLU A 128 -10.80 19.35 -14.35
C GLU A 128 -10.00 19.04 -15.62
N ALA A 129 -8.82 19.66 -15.78
CA ALA A 129 -7.93 19.40 -16.90
C ALA A 129 -7.45 17.94 -16.93
N LEU A 130 -7.11 17.36 -15.78
CA LEU A 130 -6.76 15.93 -15.67
C LEU A 130 -7.97 15.03 -15.97
N HIS A 131 -9.15 15.40 -15.49
CA HIS A 131 -10.39 14.64 -15.74
C HIS A 131 -10.77 14.64 -17.23
N GLU A 132 -10.84 15.81 -17.87
CA GLU A 132 -11.21 15.96 -19.28
C GLU A 132 -10.19 15.32 -20.23
N SER A 133 -8.89 15.43 -19.89
CA SER A 133 -7.83 14.83 -20.72
C SER A 133 -7.71 13.30 -20.53
N GLY A 134 -8.31 12.73 -19.47
CA GLY A 134 -8.10 11.33 -19.09
C GLY A 134 -6.67 11.01 -18.65
N LYS A 135 -5.84 12.04 -18.45
CA LYS A 135 -4.44 11.87 -18.05
C LYS A 135 -4.27 11.92 -16.54
N ILE A 136 -3.16 11.37 -16.10
CA ILE A 136 -2.66 11.50 -14.74
C ILE A 136 -1.32 12.23 -14.77
N ALA A 137 -0.96 12.90 -13.68
CA ALA A 137 0.33 13.58 -13.58
C ALA A 137 1.31 12.76 -12.76
N ILE A 138 2.52 12.57 -13.28
CA ILE A 138 3.64 12.02 -12.52
C ILE A 138 4.30 13.17 -11.78
N VAL A 139 4.54 12.96 -10.50
CA VAL A 139 5.06 14.00 -9.61
C VAL A 139 6.22 13.50 -8.77
N SER A 140 7.12 14.42 -8.38
CA SER A 140 8.04 14.22 -7.28
C SER A 140 7.61 15.07 -6.09
N PHE A 141 7.75 14.56 -4.87
CA PHE A 141 7.41 15.28 -3.65
C PHE A 141 8.26 14.81 -2.47
N VAL A 142 8.42 15.66 -1.47
CA VAL A 142 9.22 15.34 -0.28
C VAL A 142 8.30 15.22 0.93
N ILE A 143 8.36 14.06 1.61
CA ILE A 143 7.70 13.83 2.88
C ILE A 143 8.65 13.09 3.83
N HIS A 144 8.68 13.45 5.11
CA HIS A 144 9.61 12.89 6.10
C HIS A 144 11.07 12.91 5.61
N GLU A 145 11.49 14.05 5.05
CA GLU A 145 12.87 14.30 4.57
C GLU A 145 13.33 13.40 3.42
N ARG A 146 12.43 12.65 2.79
CA ARG A 146 12.74 11.80 1.65
C ARG A 146 11.92 12.19 0.43
N GLU A 147 12.57 12.22 -0.74
CA GLU A 147 11.89 12.37 -2.01
C GLU A 147 11.16 11.08 -2.39
N HIS A 148 9.95 11.25 -2.91
CA HIS A 148 9.08 10.19 -3.38
C HIS A 148 8.58 10.48 -4.79
N LEU A 149 8.36 9.42 -5.56
CA LEU A 149 7.63 9.46 -6.81
C LEU A 149 6.13 9.32 -6.51
N GLY A 150 5.27 9.99 -7.28
CA GLY A 150 3.83 9.88 -7.14
C GLY A 150 3.07 10.03 -8.44
N ALA A 151 1.81 9.61 -8.40
CA ALA A 151 0.82 9.85 -9.45
C ALA A 151 -0.34 10.68 -8.88
N LEU A 152 -0.59 11.84 -9.47
CA LEU A 152 -1.70 12.71 -9.13
C LEU A 152 -2.88 12.39 -10.04
N VAL A 153 -4.00 11.98 -9.44
CA VAL A 153 -5.17 11.43 -10.13
C VAL A 153 -6.42 12.19 -9.68
N PRO A 154 -7.30 12.65 -10.60
CA PRO A 154 -8.59 13.20 -10.22
C PRO A 154 -9.54 12.09 -9.77
N LEU A 155 -10.19 12.25 -8.61
CA LEU A 155 -11.20 11.33 -8.08
C LEU A 155 -12.40 12.12 -7.56
N GLY A 156 -13.48 12.17 -8.31
CA GLY A 156 -14.64 12.96 -7.99
C GLY A 156 -14.28 14.44 -7.80
N ARG A 157 -14.45 14.97 -6.58
CA ARG A 157 -14.13 16.37 -6.26
C ARG A 157 -12.71 16.56 -5.77
N ALA A 158 -11.94 15.49 -5.56
CA ALA A 158 -10.60 15.52 -4.97
C ALA A 158 -9.52 15.23 -6.01
N LEU A 159 -8.30 15.69 -5.71
CA LEU A 159 -7.06 15.17 -6.27
C LEU A 159 -6.45 14.19 -5.27
N ILE A 160 -6.15 12.99 -5.75
CA ILE A 160 -5.48 11.95 -4.98
C ILE A 160 -4.04 11.87 -5.45
N LEU A 161 -3.12 11.97 -4.52
CA LEU A 161 -1.70 11.71 -4.73
C LEU A 161 -1.41 10.26 -4.29
N ASN A 162 -1.22 9.37 -5.25
CA ASN A 162 -0.74 8.03 -4.96
C ASN A 162 0.78 8.01 -4.96
N GLN A 163 1.39 7.68 -3.84
CA GLN A 163 2.82 7.39 -3.78
C GLN A 163 3.13 6.19 -4.66
N LEU A 164 4.20 6.29 -5.45
CA LEU A 164 4.69 5.22 -6.29
C LEU A 164 6.04 4.70 -5.77
N ARG A 165 6.27 3.40 -5.95
CA ARG A 165 7.58 2.79 -5.75
C ARG A 165 8.53 3.21 -6.86
N TYR A 166 9.82 3.26 -6.56
CA TYR A 166 10.83 3.35 -7.61
C TYR A 166 11.02 1.98 -8.29
N PRO A 167 11.49 1.94 -9.56
CA PRO A 167 11.77 0.68 -10.24
C PRO A 167 12.71 -0.25 -9.46
N THR A 168 13.64 0.34 -8.71
CA THR A 168 14.60 -0.39 -7.83
C THR A 168 13.94 -1.10 -6.64
N ASP A 169 12.73 -0.69 -6.25
CA ASP A 169 11.99 -1.30 -5.14
C ASP A 169 11.22 -2.55 -5.58
N LEU A 170 11.08 -2.75 -6.90
CA LEU A 170 10.36 -3.89 -7.47
C LEU A 170 11.32 -5.04 -7.79
N ARG A 171 10.93 -6.23 -7.39
CA ARG A 171 11.64 -7.46 -7.78
C ARG A 171 11.22 -7.89 -9.18
N SER A 172 12.20 -8.29 -10.01
CA SER A 172 11.91 -8.96 -11.26
C SER A 172 11.31 -10.35 -11.01
N GLY A 173 10.34 -10.73 -11.85
CA GLY A 173 9.79 -12.08 -11.90
C GLY A 173 10.57 -13.07 -12.76
N ASP A 174 11.69 -12.67 -13.37
CA ASP A 174 12.42 -13.45 -14.39
C ASP A 174 12.95 -14.80 -13.86
N ASN A 175 13.19 -14.88 -12.55
CA ASN A 175 13.66 -16.09 -11.88
C ASN A 175 12.52 -17.06 -11.48
N LEU A 176 11.27 -16.70 -11.76
CA LEU A 176 10.12 -17.55 -11.43
C LEU A 176 9.94 -18.61 -12.52
N LYS A 177 9.69 -19.84 -12.09
CA LYS A 177 9.34 -20.95 -12.98
C LYS A 177 7.86 -20.87 -13.36
N LEU A 178 7.53 -19.99 -14.29
CA LEU A 178 6.16 -19.80 -14.75
C LEU A 178 5.84 -20.81 -15.88
N PRO A 179 4.65 -21.41 -15.86
CA PRO A 179 4.24 -22.31 -16.94
C PRO A 179 4.03 -21.52 -18.24
N THR A 180 4.27 -22.19 -19.36
CA THR A 180 3.92 -21.68 -20.69
C THR A 180 2.44 -21.94 -20.99
N THR A 181 1.84 -21.16 -21.89
CA THR A 181 0.43 -21.34 -22.28
C THR A 181 0.21 -22.50 -23.28
N SER A 182 1.27 -23.23 -23.65
CA SER A 182 1.24 -24.29 -24.67
C SER A 182 0.34 -25.49 -24.32
N ASP A 183 0.07 -25.68 -23.01
CA ASP A 183 -0.67 -26.87 -22.53
C ASP A 183 -2.17 -26.60 -22.34
N VAL A 184 -2.64 -25.37 -22.63
CA VAL A 184 -4.06 -25.00 -22.50
C VAL A 184 -4.78 -25.24 -23.83
N THR A 185 -5.78 -26.11 -23.83
CA THR A 185 -6.59 -26.39 -25.04
C THR A 185 -7.64 -25.28 -25.25
N LYS A 186 -8.04 -25.07 -26.52
CA LYS A 186 -9.09 -24.09 -26.88
C LYS A 186 -10.39 -24.36 -26.09
N ARG A 187 -10.75 -25.64 -25.92
CA ARG A 187 -11.97 -26.04 -25.20
C ARG A 187 -11.92 -25.68 -23.70
N GLU A 188 -10.78 -25.84 -23.05
CA GLU A 188 -10.58 -25.45 -21.67
C GLU A 188 -10.69 -23.93 -21.53
N LEU A 189 -10.05 -23.19 -22.44
CA LEU A 189 -10.14 -21.72 -22.44
C LEU A 189 -11.58 -21.23 -22.63
N GLU A 190 -12.36 -21.82 -23.55
CA GLU A 190 -13.76 -21.47 -23.77
C GLU A 190 -14.62 -21.68 -22.50
N VAL A 191 -14.42 -22.80 -21.78
CA VAL A 191 -15.15 -23.08 -20.55
C VAL A 191 -14.75 -22.10 -19.43
N ALA A 192 -13.46 -21.82 -19.32
CA ALA A 192 -12.95 -20.84 -18.34
C ALA A 192 -13.50 -19.42 -18.62
N LEU A 193 -13.55 -18.99 -19.88
CA LEU A 193 -14.12 -17.70 -20.27
C LEU A 193 -15.62 -17.59 -19.96
N LYS A 194 -16.38 -18.69 -20.13
CA LYS A 194 -17.80 -18.72 -19.73
C LYS A 194 -17.96 -18.54 -18.22
N LEU A 195 -17.15 -19.22 -17.42
CA LEU A 195 -17.17 -19.08 -15.96
C LEU A 195 -16.81 -17.65 -15.53
N ILE A 196 -15.76 -17.06 -16.12
CA ILE A 196 -15.38 -15.67 -15.85
C ILE A 196 -16.54 -14.72 -16.19
N LYS A 197 -17.18 -14.90 -17.35
CA LYS A 197 -18.33 -14.07 -17.74
C LYS A 197 -19.51 -14.20 -16.78
N GLN A 198 -19.78 -15.40 -16.28
CA GLN A 198 -20.86 -15.68 -15.31
C GLN A 198 -20.59 -15.00 -13.95
N GLU A 199 -19.32 -14.96 -13.52
CA GLU A 199 -18.90 -14.35 -12.25
C GLU A 199 -18.60 -12.85 -12.37
N THR A 200 -18.58 -12.29 -13.61
CA THR A 200 -18.28 -10.86 -13.82
C THR A 200 -19.42 -10.00 -13.31
N ARG A 201 -19.12 -9.16 -12.35
CA ARG A 201 -20.01 -8.15 -11.77
C ARG A 201 -19.23 -6.89 -11.40
N PRO A 202 -19.87 -5.73 -11.25
CA PRO A 202 -19.20 -4.53 -10.75
C PRO A 202 -18.52 -4.80 -9.40
N PHE A 203 -17.35 -4.20 -9.22
CA PHE A 203 -16.67 -4.23 -7.92
C PHE A 203 -17.34 -3.22 -6.98
N ILE A 204 -17.91 -3.71 -5.88
CA ILE A 204 -18.49 -2.92 -4.81
C ILE A 204 -17.64 -3.17 -3.57
N ALA A 205 -16.87 -2.16 -3.14
CA ALA A 205 -15.90 -2.32 -2.05
C ALA A 205 -16.58 -2.69 -0.72
N GLU A 206 -17.80 -2.20 -0.51
CA GLU A 206 -18.61 -2.41 0.68
C GLU A 206 -19.04 -3.87 0.88
N ASP A 207 -19.00 -4.69 -0.18
CA ASP A 207 -19.30 -6.13 -0.10
C ASP A 207 -18.15 -6.94 0.56
N TYR A 208 -16.99 -6.32 0.75
CA TYR A 208 -15.79 -6.99 1.29
C TYR A 208 -15.52 -6.53 2.71
N HIS A 209 -15.62 -7.45 3.67
CA HIS A 209 -15.38 -7.20 5.09
C HIS A 209 -14.15 -7.97 5.57
N ASP A 210 -13.49 -7.46 6.61
CA ASP A 210 -12.42 -8.18 7.29
C ASP A 210 -13.00 -9.21 8.27
N THR A 211 -13.43 -10.35 7.71
CA THR A 211 -14.00 -11.46 8.46
C THR A 211 -13.05 -12.04 9.51
N TYR A 212 -11.73 -11.94 9.29
CA TYR A 212 -10.73 -12.39 10.26
C TYR A 212 -10.79 -11.57 11.56
N THR A 213 -10.83 -10.26 11.43
CA THR A 213 -10.92 -9.36 12.60
C THR A 213 -12.24 -9.59 13.35
N GLU A 214 -13.37 -9.72 12.64
CA GLU A 214 -14.67 -10.00 13.23
C GLU A 214 -14.68 -11.35 14.00
N GLU A 215 -14.20 -12.43 13.38
CA GLU A 215 -14.10 -13.74 14.02
C GLU A 215 -13.15 -13.73 15.24
N LEU A 216 -12.02 -13.00 15.14
CA LEU A 216 -11.08 -12.89 16.25
C LEU A 216 -11.67 -12.12 17.43
N GLU A 217 -12.44 -11.06 17.17
CA GLU A 217 -13.20 -10.35 18.21
C GLU A 217 -14.20 -11.27 18.93
N GLU A 218 -14.93 -12.11 18.18
CA GLU A 218 -15.85 -13.07 18.77
C GLU A 218 -15.13 -14.08 19.67
N ILE A 219 -13.96 -14.59 19.21
CA ILE A 219 -13.11 -15.47 19.99
C ILE A 219 -12.64 -14.79 21.29
N ILE A 220 -12.21 -13.53 21.22
CA ILE A 220 -11.78 -12.76 22.39
C ILE A 220 -12.94 -12.58 23.37
N LYS A 221 -14.13 -12.17 22.88
CA LYS A 221 -15.33 -11.99 23.68
C LYS A 221 -15.76 -13.31 24.38
N ALA A 222 -15.67 -14.43 23.65
CA ALA A 222 -15.99 -15.74 24.20
C ALA A 222 -14.96 -16.20 25.25
N LYS A 223 -13.67 -16.03 24.99
CA LYS A 223 -12.61 -16.36 25.97
C LYS A 223 -12.71 -15.51 27.24
N ALA A 224 -13.00 -14.22 27.10
CA ALA A 224 -13.22 -13.33 28.25
C ALA A 224 -14.39 -13.80 29.14
N LYS A 225 -15.38 -14.48 28.56
CA LYS A 225 -16.53 -15.12 29.28
C LYS A 225 -16.26 -16.56 29.73
N GLY A 226 -15.05 -17.09 29.53
CA GLY A 226 -14.68 -18.46 29.89
C GLY A 226 -15.18 -19.57 28.95
N HIS A 227 -15.69 -19.22 27.76
CA HIS A 227 -16.17 -20.19 26.79
C HIS A 227 -15.02 -20.66 25.87
N LYS A 228 -15.03 -21.96 25.50
CA LYS A 228 -14.12 -22.56 24.50
C LYS A 228 -14.82 -22.60 23.15
N LEU A 229 -14.23 -21.92 22.14
CA LEU A 229 -14.69 -22.05 20.76
C LEU A 229 -13.83 -23.07 20.01
N THR A 230 -14.49 -23.92 19.21
CA THR A 230 -13.81 -24.87 18.34
C THR A 230 -13.95 -24.40 16.89
N VAL A 231 -12.85 -23.94 16.29
CA VAL A 231 -12.83 -23.54 14.89
C VAL A 231 -12.49 -24.75 14.03
N LYS A 232 -13.34 -25.05 13.03
CA LYS A 232 -13.06 -26.09 12.03
C LYS A 232 -12.33 -25.43 10.85
N SER A 233 -11.07 -25.77 10.64
CA SER A 233 -10.30 -25.38 9.46
C SER A 233 -10.48 -26.43 8.37
N ALA A 234 -10.99 -26.01 7.19
CA ALA A 234 -10.98 -26.83 5.99
C ALA A 234 -9.79 -26.41 5.11
N LYS A 235 -8.94 -27.37 4.73
CA LYS A 235 -7.85 -27.10 3.78
C LYS A 235 -8.40 -27.27 2.36
N PRO A 236 -8.16 -26.32 1.43
CA PRO A 236 -8.52 -26.51 0.03
C PRO A 236 -7.69 -27.64 -0.58
N HIS A 237 -8.33 -28.47 -1.41
CA HIS A 237 -7.66 -29.50 -2.18
C HIS A 237 -7.14 -28.92 -3.49
N SER A 238 -5.92 -29.28 -3.88
CA SER A 238 -5.39 -28.92 -5.21
C SER A 238 -6.10 -29.72 -6.29
N THR A 239 -6.56 -29.06 -7.36
CA THR A 239 -7.16 -29.72 -8.52
C THR A 239 -6.06 -30.33 -9.39
N THR A 240 -6.17 -31.61 -9.70
CA THR A 240 -5.24 -32.29 -10.63
C THR A 240 -5.58 -31.96 -12.09
N PRO A 241 -4.60 -31.97 -13.02
CA PRO A 241 -4.86 -31.68 -14.43
C PRO A 241 -5.95 -32.57 -15.06
N THR A 242 -6.07 -33.82 -14.62
CA THR A 242 -7.05 -34.80 -15.13
C THR A 242 -8.49 -34.41 -14.78
N ASP A 243 -8.71 -33.69 -13.67
CA ASP A 243 -10.04 -33.32 -13.18
C ASP A 243 -10.42 -31.87 -13.52
N LEU A 244 -9.51 -31.09 -14.14
CA LEU A 244 -9.69 -29.66 -14.41
C LEU A 244 -10.97 -29.37 -15.20
N MET A 245 -11.17 -30.06 -16.31
CA MET A 245 -12.35 -29.86 -17.17
C MET A 245 -13.67 -30.28 -16.50
N ALA A 246 -13.64 -31.37 -15.73
CA ALA A 246 -14.81 -31.81 -14.96
C ALA A 246 -15.15 -30.81 -13.86
N THR A 247 -14.15 -30.31 -13.15
CA THR A 247 -14.31 -29.30 -12.09
C THR A 247 -14.83 -27.97 -12.64
N LEU A 248 -14.29 -27.48 -13.77
CA LEU A 248 -14.77 -26.27 -14.44
C LEU A 248 -16.24 -26.38 -14.85
N LYS A 249 -16.65 -27.53 -15.43
CA LYS A 249 -18.05 -27.78 -15.80
C LYS A 249 -18.97 -27.87 -14.57
N ALA A 250 -18.53 -28.56 -13.53
CA ALA A 250 -19.30 -28.64 -12.28
C ALA A 250 -19.49 -27.25 -11.65
N SER A 251 -18.48 -26.38 -11.71
CA SER A 251 -18.58 -25.00 -11.21
C SER A 251 -19.57 -24.15 -12.01
N LEU A 252 -19.68 -24.37 -13.34
CA LEU A 252 -20.69 -23.71 -14.17
C LEU A 252 -22.11 -24.17 -13.81
N SER A 253 -22.31 -25.48 -13.56
CA SER A 253 -23.64 -26.05 -13.27
C SER A 253 -24.11 -25.85 -11.85
N ALA A 254 -23.21 -25.61 -10.90
CA ALA A 254 -23.56 -25.43 -9.48
C ALA A 254 -24.21 -24.09 -9.16
N LYS A 255 -24.23 -23.14 -10.12
CA LYS A 255 -24.74 -21.78 -9.96
C LYS A 255 -25.86 -21.42 -10.97
N GLU A 256 -26.37 -22.39 -11.72
CA GLU A 256 -27.68 -22.31 -12.40
C GLU A 256 -28.81 -22.66 -11.43
#